data_78fb8d6be10df9b6507eff438e370582
#
_entry.id   78fb8d6be10df9b6507eff438e370582
#
_cell.length_a   1.000
_cell.length_b   1.000
_cell.length_c   1.000
_cell.angle_alpha   90.00
_cell.angle_beta   90.00
_cell.angle_gamma   90.00
#
_symmetry.space_group_name_H-M   'P 1'
#
loop_
_entity.id
_entity.type
_entity.pdbx_description
1 polymer ?
#
loop_
_entity_poly.entity_id
_entity_poly.type
_entity_poly.pdbx_seq_one_letter_code
_entity_poly.pdbx_strand_id
1 'polypeptide(L)'
;MGRNPVIEALRSGRPLTKIMIAKGIEPGFATLVRSLARGAGVPVIETGRSALDAFVDGQPHQGVVAVGAAARYHEVDDLLKLAEGTGQALIVVLDGIEDPRNLGAIIRTCDAVGATGVIVPKRRACGLTAAVARASAGAVEYVPCARTANLAREVERLKEHGFWVFGADASATTTIYEADFTGRVALVIGSEGGGISRLLAEKCDFLVRIPMAGRVSSLNASVAAAVVMFEALRQREAARGD
;
A
#
# COMPACT_ATOMS: atom_id res chain seq x y z
N MET A 1 -9.33 -1.48 -16.60
CA MET A 1 -9.43 -1.61 -18.06
C MET A 1 -10.31 -2.80 -18.43
N GLY A 2 -10.98 -2.76 -19.57
CA GLY A 2 -11.91 -3.77 -20.03
C GLY A 2 -13.34 -3.55 -19.57
N ARG A 3 -14.31 -4.17 -20.29
CA ARG A 3 -15.74 -3.89 -20.12
C ARG A 3 -16.27 -4.22 -18.72
N ASN A 4 -16.05 -5.43 -18.24
CA ASN A 4 -16.55 -5.87 -16.93
C ASN A 4 -15.90 -5.11 -15.77
N PRO A 5 -14.55 -4.95 -15.70
CA PRO A 5 -13.92 -4.17 -14.63
C PRO A 5 -14.37 -2.70 -14.56
N VAL A 6 -14.72 -2.08 -15.70
CA VAL A 6 -15.21 -0.69 -15.70
C VAL A 6 -16.63 -0.61 -15.16
N ILE A 7 -17.50 -1.56 -15.52
CA ILE A 7 -18.86 -1.64 -14.97
C ILE A 7 -18.81 -1.89 -13.46
N GLU A 8 -17.96 -2.82 -13.03
CA GLU A 8 -17.76 -3.14 -11.60
C GLU A 8 -17.29 -1.92 -10.80
N ALA A 9 -16.28 -1.21 -11.33
CA ALA A 9 -15.78 0.01 -10.70
C ALA A 9 -16.84 1.11 -10.55
N LEU A 10 -17.75 1.23 -11.54
CA LEU A 10 -18.85 2.19 -11.48
C LEU A 10 -19.94 1.76 -10.48
N ARG A 11 -20.24 0.46 -10.40
CA ARG A 11 -21.26 -0.09 -9.49
C ARG A 11 -20.80 -0.11 -8.04
N SER A 12 -19.52 -0.36 -7.80
CA SER A 12 -18.93 -0.37 -6.45
C SER A 12 -18.72 1.02 -5.86
N GLY A 13 -19.04 2.10 -6.61
CA GLY A 13 -18.82 3.47 -6.14
C GLY A 13 -17.34 3.87 -6.08
N ARG A 14 -16.47 3.12 -6.75
CA ARG A 14 -15.03 3.42 -6.76
C ARG A 14 -14.77 4.82 -7.32
N PRO A 15 -13.96 5.66 -6.65
CA PRO A 15 -13.65 7.00 -7.12
C PRO A 15 -12.96 6.95 -8.49
N LEU A 16 -13.62 7.48 -9.51
CA LEU A 16 -13.10 7.57 -10.87
C LEU A 16 -12.93 9.03 -11.27
N THR A 17 -11.80 9.35 -11.90
CA THR A 17 -11.54 10.69 -12.44
C THR A 17 -12.22 10.89 -13.78
N LYS A 18 -12.20 9.85 -14.62
CA LYS A 18 -12.82 9.85 -15.95
C LYS A 18 -12.94 8.43 -16.50
N ILE A 19 -13.82 8.27 -17.47
CA ILE A 19 -13.88 7.06 -18.30
C ILE A 19 -13.57 7.46 -19.73
N MET A 20 -12.73 6.68 -20.40
CA MET A 20 -12.40 6.85 -21.80
C MET A 20 -13.02 5.69 -22.60
N ILE A 21 -13.78 5.98 -23.63
CA ILE A 21 -14.40 4.97 -24.53
C ILE A 21 -13.91 5.20 -25.96
N ALA A 22 -13.69 4.11 -26.67
CA ALA A 22 -13.27 4.17 -28.08
C ALA A 22 -14.42 4.66 -28.97
N LYS A 23 -14.13 5.50 -29.96
CA LYS A 23 -15.08 5.78 -31.05
C LYS A 23 -15.47 4.49 -31.74
N GLY A 24 -16.77 4.30 -31.97
CA GLY A 24 -17.30 3.10 -32.62
C GLY A 24 -17.40 1.87 -31.70
N ILE A 25 -17.28 2.04 -30.38
CA ILE A 25 -17.63 0.98 -29.43
C ILE A 25 -19.12 0.63 -29.55
N GLU A 26 -19.47 -0.60 -29.25
CA GLU A 26 -20.86 -1.08 -29.31
C GLU A 26 -21.84 -0.10 -28.65
N PRO A 27 -22.91 0.35 -29.34
CA PRO A 27 -23.81 1.39 -28.84
C PRO A 27 -24.49 1.05 -27.52
N GLY A 28 -24.92 -0.21 -27.32
CA GLY A 28 -25.52 -0.67 -26.08
C GLY A 28 -24.60 -0.56 -24.88
N PHE A 29 -23.33 -0.94 -25.05
CA PHE A 29 -22.32 -0.83 -24.03
C PHE A 29 -21.97 0.65 -23.72
N ALA A 30 -21.85 1.49 -24.76
CA ALA A 30 -21.61 2.92 -24.57
C ALA A 30 -22.73 3.60 -23.77
N THR A 31 -23.98 3.25 -24.06
CA THR A 31 -25.16 3.77 -23.35
C THR A 31 -25.15 3.35 -21.88
N LEU A 32 -24.88 2.07 -21.60
CA LEU A 32 -24.77 1.54 -20.24
C LEU A 32 -23.69 2.27 -19.44
N VAL A 33 -22.47 2.41 -20.00
CA VAL A 33 -21.36 3.09 -19.34
C VAL A 33 -21.69 4.56 -19.06
N ARG A 34 -22.28 5.27 -20.03
CA ARG A 34 -22.68 6.68 -19.84
C ARG A 34 -23.77 6.84 -18.79
N SER A 35 -24.73 5.92 -18.71
CA SER A 35 -25.77 5.93 -17.66
C SER A 35 -25.18 5.72 -16.27
N LEU A 36 -24.35 4.70 -16.09
CA LEU A 36 -23.68 4.42 -14.79
C LEU A 36 -22.73 5.56 -14.38
N ALA A 37 -21.95 6.08 -15.35
CA ALA A 37 -21.03 7.19 -15.10
C ALA A 37 -21.75 8.48 -14.69
N ARG A 38 -22.91 8.77 -15.30
CA ARG A 38 -23.76 9.91 -14.91
C ARG A 38 -24.25 9.77 -13.48
N GLY A 39 -24.72 8.57 -13.08
CA GLY A 39 -25.12 8.31 -11.69
C GLY A 39 -23.97 8.47 -10.68
N ALA A 40 -22.75 8.18 -11.11
CA ALA A 40 -21.53 8.31 -10.29
C ALA A 40 -20.85 9.69 -10.41
N GLY A 41 -21.37 10.65 -11.20
CA GLY A 41 -20.74 11.96 -11.42
C GLY A 41 -19.41 11.89 -12.18
N VAL A 42 -19.15 10.83 -12.95
CA VAL A 42 -17.87 10.58 -13.64
C VAL A 42 -17.94 11.00 -15.11
N PRO A 43 -17.06 11.89 -15.61
CA PRO A 43 -17.06 12.29 -17.01
C PRO A 43 -16.64 11.13 -17.94
N VAL A 44 -17.34 10.99 -19.07
CA VAL A 44 -17.04 10.03 -20.13
C VAL A 44 -16.49 10.77 -21.34
N ILE A 45 -15.27 10.41 -21.73
CA ILE A 45 -14.55 11.00 -22.88
C ILE A 45 -14.50 9.96 -24.00
N GLU A 46 -14.98 10.34 -25.18
CA GLU A 46 -14.86 9.52 -26.37
C GLU A 46 -13.56 9.86 -27.11
N THR A 47 -12.76 8.85 -27.45
CA THR A 47 -11.44 9.04 -28.05
C THR A 47 -11.13 7.97 -29.12
N GLY A 48 -10.08 8.18 -29.91
CA GLY A 48 -9.60 7.18 -30.86
C GLY A 48 -9.05 5.93 -30.16
N ARG A 49 -9.16 4.77 -30.82
CA ARG A 49 -8.66 3.50 -30.23
C ARG A 49 -7.14 3.55 -29.99
N SER A 50 -6.38 4.16 -30.91
CA SER A 50 -4.93 4.36 -30.77
C SER A 50 -4.54 5.20 -29.54
N ALA A 51 -5.38 6.17 -29.17
CA ALA A 51 -5.13 6.96 -27.95
C ALA A 51 -5.39 6.14 -26.68
N LEU A 52 -6.33 5.17 -26.71
CA LEU A 52 -6.53 4.21 -25.62
C LEU A 52 -5.35 3.23 -25.53
N ASP A 53 -4.89 2.69 -26.69
CA ASP A 53 -3.73 1.79 -26.74
C ASP A 53 -2.47 2.45 -26.14
N ALA A 54 -2.20 3.70 -26.51
CA ALA A 54 -1.09 4.48 -25.96
C ALA A 54 -1.26 4.77 -24.44
N PHE A 55 -2.48 5.00 -23.98
CA PHE A 55 -2.75 5.29 -22.57
C PHE A 55 -2.55 4.06 -21.67
N VAL A 56 -2.67 2.86 -22.20
CA VAL A 56 -2.57 1.59 -21.45
C VAL A 56 -1.36 0.73 -21.83
N ASP A 57 -0.35 1.33 -22.50
CA ASP A 57 0.88 0.64 -22.95
C ASP A 57 0.56 -0.66 -23.74
N GLY A 58 -0.41 -0.60 -24.64
CA GLY A 58 -0.82 -1.73 -25.49
C GLY A 58 -1.56 -2.86 -24.78
N GLN A 59 -1.91 -2.72 -23.51
CA GLN A 59 -2.67 -3.76 -22.82
C GLN A 59 -4.13 -3.85 -23.32
N PRO A 60 -4.73 -5.06 -23.32
CA PRO A 60 -6.09 -5.25 -23.84
C PRO A 60 -7.11 -4.46 -22.99
N HIS A 61 -7.77 -3.49 -23.61
CA HIS A 61 -8.73 -2.60 -22.97
C HIS A 61 -10.18 -2.76 -23.47
N GLN A 62 -10.42 -3.57 -24.49
CA GLN A 62 -11.77 -3.82 -25.04
C GLN A 62 -12.55 -2.55 -25.42
N GLY A 63 -11.85 -1.48 -25.78
CA GLY A 63 -12.46 -0.19 -26.15
C GLY A 63 -12.89 0.68 -24.98
N VAL A 64 -12.56 0.35 -23.72
CA VAL A 64 -12.91 1.15 -22.55
C VAL A 64 -11.82 1.12 -21.48
N VAL A 65 -11.55 2.30 -20.90
CA VAL A 65 -10.62 2.50 -19.79
C VAL A 65 -11.27 3.42 -18.76
N ALA A 66 -11.37 2.98 -17.52
CA ALA A 66 -11.70 3.86 -16.39
C ALA A 66 -10.38 4.31 -15.74
N VAL A 67 -10.26 5.60 -15.53
CA VAL A 67 -9.15 6.22 -14.81
C VAL A 67 -9.61 6.42 -13.38
N GLY A 68 -9.07 5.64 -12.45
CA GLY A 68 -9.32 5.83 -11.02
C GLY A 68 -8.76 7.18 -10.57
N ALA A 69 -9.40 7.82 -9.60
CA ALA A 69 -8.73 8.84 -8.83
C ALA A 69 -7.47 8.19 -8.23
N ALA A 70 -6.35 8.89 -8.24
CA ALA A 70 -5.20 8.45 -7.47
C ALA A 70 -5.68 8.26 -6.02
N ALA A 71 -5.34 7.13 -5.41
CA ALA A 71 -5.67 6.91 -4.01
C ALA A 71 -5.18 8.11 -3.20
N ARG A 72 -6.05 8.65 -2.35
CA ARG A 72 -5.71 9.85 -1.58
C ARG A 72 -4.72 9.46 -0.48
N TYR A 73 -3.71 10.29 -0.30
CA TYR A 73 -2.88 10.18 0.89
C TYR A 73 -3.64 10.74 2.09
N HIS A 74 -3.51 10.04 3.19
CA HIS A 74 -3.88 10.50 4.52
C HIS A 74 -2.74 11.31 5.13
N GLU A 75 -3.05 12.06 6.17
CA GLU A 75 -2.03 12.61 7.07
C GLU A 75 -1.67 11.56 8.14
N VAL A 76 -0.47 11.66 8.71
CA VAL A 76 -0.06 10.75 9.79
C VAL A 76 -1.00 10.85 10.99
N ASP A 77 -1.55 12.03 11.26
CA ASP A 77 -2.55 12.23 12.31
C ASP A 77 -3.81 11.38 12.14
N ASP A 78 -4.20 11.09 10.91
CA ASP A 78 -5.35 10.21 10.66
C ASP A 78 -5.04 8.76 11.08
N LEU A 79 -3.82 8.29 10.84
CA LEU A 79 -3.39 6.96 11.28
C LEU A 79 -3.31 6.88 12.82
N LEU A 80 -2.81 7.92 13.47
CA LEU A 80 -2.75 8.00 14.92
C LEU A 80 -4.15 7.96 15.54
N LYS A 81 -5.12 8.70 14.98
CA LYS A 81 -6.52 8.64 15.41
C LYS A 81 -7.13 7.25 15.24
N LEU A 82 -6.85 6.56 14.12
CA LEU A 82 -7.30 5.19 13.90
C LEU A 82 -6.70 4.20 14.92
N ALA A 83 -5.50 4.50 15.42
CA ALA A 83 -4.86 3.72 16.48
C ALA A 83 -5.39 4.03 17.89
N GLU A 84 -6.07 5.18 18.08
CA GLU A 84 -6.68 5.55 19.37
C GLU A 84 -7.78 4.56 19.75
N GLY A 85 -7.82 4.19 21.02
CA GLY A 85 -8.81 3.24 21.54
C GLY A 85 -8.52 1.76 21.23
N THR A 86 -7.51 1.45 20.43
CA THR A 86 -7.06 0.07 20.20
C THR A 86 -5.80 -0.22 21.03
N GLY A 87 -5.83 -1.31 21.81
CA GLY A 87 -4.64 -1.79 22.53
C GLY A 87 -3.57 -2.38 21.59
N GLN A 88 -3.94 -2.64 20.34
CA GLN A 88 -3.08 -3.28 19.33
C GLN A 88 -3.22 -2.55 18.00
N ALA A 89 -2.24 -1.74 17.64
CA ALA A 89 -2.17 -1.07 16.36
C ALA A 89 -0.86 -1.45 15.63
N LEU A 90 -0.93 -1.61 14.31
CA LEU A 90 0.23 -1.89 13.48
C LEU A 90 0.35 -0.82 12.39
N ILE A 91 1.42 -0.05 12.41
CA ILE A 91 1.75 0.92 11.37
C ILE A 91 3.03 0.46 10.67
N VAL A 92 3.03 0.48 9.33
CA VAL A 92 4.20 0.12 8.53
C VAL A 92 4.84 1.37 7.96
N VAL A 93 6.10 1.61 8.28
CA VAL A 93 6.89 2.76 7.82
C VAL A 93 7.85 2.29 6.73
N LEU A 94 7.76 2.86 5.54
CA LEU A 94 8.53 2.43 4.38
C LEU A 94 9.63 3.43 4.04
N ASP A 95 10.89 2.99 4.08
CA ASP A 95 12.06 3.80 3.76
C ASP A 95 12.64 3.40 2.40
N GLY A 96 12.41 4.22 1.37
CA GLY A 96 13.02 4.01 0.06
C GLY A 96 12.38 2.91 -0.80
N ILE A 97 11.09 2.63 -0.63
CA ILE A 97 10.37 1.69 -1.50
C ILE A 97 9.90 2.41 -2.77
N GLU A 98 10.67 2.26 -3.86
CA GLU A 98 10.45 2.96 -5.13
C GLU A 98 9.73 2.12 -6.19
N ASP A 99 9.80 0.78 -6.10
CA ASP A 99 9.09 -0.12 -7.03
C ASP A 99 7.60 -0.20 -6.68
N PRO A 100 6.69 0.15 -7.64
CA PRO A 100 5.25 0.04 -7.42
C PRO A 100 4.76 -1.39 -7.15
N ARG A 101 5.50 -2.41 -7.58
CA ARG A 101 5.15 -3.82 -7.28
C ARG A 101 5.40 -4.12 -5.81
N ASN A 102 6.54 -3.68 -5.26
CA ASN A 102 6.84 -3.85 -3.85
C ASN A 102 5.87 -3.07 -2.98
N LEU A 103 5.62 -1.79 -3.28
CA LEU A 103 4.66 -0.99 -2.53
C LEU A 103 3.27 -1.62 -2.56
N GLY A 104 2.80 -2.07 -3.73
CA GLY A 104 1.50 -2.72 -3.86
C GLY A 104 1.41 -4.03 -3.09
N ALA A 105 2.45 -4.88 -3.12
CA ALA A 105 2.51 -6.13 -2.37
C ALA A 105 2.51 -5.88 -0.85
N ILE A 106 3.26 -4.87 -0.37
CA ILE A 106 3.27 -4.48 1.04
C ILE A 106 1.88 -4.00 1.48
N ILE A 107 1.23 -3.11 0.72
CA ILE A 107 -0.12 -2.63 1.05
C ILE A 107 -1.13 -3.79 1.09
N ARG A 108 -1.04 -4.74 0.15
CA ARG A 108 -1.88 -5.95 0.15
C ARG A 108 -1.65 -6.81 1.39
N THR A 109 -0.41 -6.93 1.84
CA THR A 109 -0.09 -7.64 3.09
C THR A 109 -0.59 -6.86 4.30
N CYS A 110 -0.49 -5.53 4.31
CA CYS A 110 -1.08 -4.68 5.37
C CYS A 110 -2.58 -4.92 5.53
N ASP A 111 -3.31 -5.02 4.43
CA ASP A 111 -4.74 -5.37 4.43
C ASP A 111 -4.97 -6.76 5.05
N ALA A 112 -4.20 -7.76 4.60
CA ALA A 112 -4.32 -9.14 5.06
C ALA A 112 -4.06 -9.32 6.57
N VAL A 113 -3.16 -8.52 7.16
CA VAL A 113 -2.82 -8.59 8.60
C VAL A 113 -3.60 -7.57 9.44
N GLY A 114 -4.50 -6.79 8.85
CA GLY A 114 -5.26 -5.76 9.55
C GLY A 114 -4.39 -4.61 10.06
N ALA A 115 -3.36 -4.20 9.32
CA ALA A 115 -2.53 -3.05 9.68
C ALA A 115 -3.34 -1.76 9.68
N THR A 116 -3.07 -0.88 10.65
CA THR A 116 -3.74 0.42 10.81
C THR A 116 -3.44 1.37 9.65
N GLY A 117 -2.26 1.25 9.04
CA GLY A 117 -1.89 2.01 7.86
C GLY A 117 -0.42 1.95 7.52
N VAL A 118 -0.07 2.67 6.44
CA VAL A 118 1.29 2.72 5.89
C VAL A 118 1.76 4.18 5.85
N ILE A 119 3.02 4.44 6.22
CA ILE A 119 3.66 5.75 6.10
C ILE A 119 4.75 5.66 5.04
N VAL A 120 4.70 6.54 4.03
CA VAL A 120 5.71 6.64 2.96
C VAL A 120 6.32 8.04 2.92
N PRO A 121 7.59 8.20 2.51
CA PRO A 121 8.18 9.53 2.35
C PRO A 121 7.67 10.24 1.09
N LYS A 122 7.77 11.57 1.07
CA LYS A 122 7.46 12.38 -0.13
C LYS A 122 8.48 12.23 -1.25
N ARG A 123 9.71 11.82 -0.92
CA ARG A 123 10.81 11.61 -1.86
C ARG A 123 11.34 10.19 -1.70
N ARG A 124 11.94 9.62 -2.74
CA ARG A 124 12.46 8.25 -2.75
C ARG A 124 11.38 7.22 -2.38
N ALA A 125 10.19 7.40 -2.93
CA ALA A 125 9.09 6.46 -2.77
C ALA A 125 8.22 6.47 -4.01
N CYS A 126 7.65 5.34 -4.33
CA CYS A 126 6.61 5.22 -5.33
C CYS A 126 5.33 5.93 -4.86
N GLY A 127 4.67 6.64 -5.77
CA GLY A 127 3.34 7.19 -5.52
C GLY A 127 2.24 6.13 -5.60
N LEU A 128 1.06 6.43 -5.05
CA LEU A 128 -0.13 5.56 -5.15
C LEU A 128 -0.70 5.59 -6.57
N THR A 129 0.01 4.97 -7.50
CA THR A 129 -0.30 4.94 -8.93
C THR A 129 -1.26 3.80 -9.28
N ALA A 130 -1.76 3.80 -10.53
CA ALA A 130 -2.54 2.68 -11.06
C ALA A 130 -1.76 1.35 -11.03
N ALA A 131 -0.43 1.38 -11.12
CA ALA A 131 0.42 0.20 -10.98
C ALA A 131 0.39 -0.35 -9.55
N VAL A 132 0.45 0.52 -8.53
CA VAL A 132 0.30 0.14 -7.12
C VAL A 132 -1.10 -0.41 -6.85
N ALA A 133 -2.15 0.21 -7.37
CA ALA A 133 -3.52 -0.27 -7.21
C ALA A 133 -3.71 -1.68 -7.80
N ARG A 134 -3.08 -1.96 -8.95
CA ARG A 134 -3.08 -3.32 -9.53
C ARG A 134 -2.27 -4.31 -8.69
N ALA A 135 -1.06 -3.94 -8.29
CA ALA A 135 -0.18 -4.81 -7.51
C ALA A 135 -0.77 -5.12 -6.12
N SER A 136 -1.48 -4.17 -5.52
CA SER A 136 -2.17 -4.37 -4.25
C SER A 136 -3.52 -5.12 -4.38
N ALA A 137 -3.93 -5.51 -5.59
CA ALA A 137 -5.24 -6.10 -5.85
C ALA A 137 -6.42 -5.26 -5.30
N GLY A 138 -6.24 -3.93 -5.23
CA GLY A 138 -7.22 -2.99 -4.72
C GLY A 138 -7.12 -2.66 -3.22
N ALA A 139 -6.25 -3.34 -2.46
CA ALA A 139 -6.07 -3.09 -1.02
C ALA A 139 -5.71 -1.62 -0.69
N VAL A 140 -5.10 -0.89 -1.64
CA VAL A 140 -4.81 0.54 -1.50
C VAL A 140 -6.04 1.43 -1.25
N GLU A 141 -7.23 0.93 -1.51
CA GLU A 141 -8.50 1.63 -1.25
C GLU A 141 -8.98 1.45 0.21
N TYR A 142 -8.45 0.47 0.91
CA TYR A 142 -8.85 0.09 2.27
C TYR A 142 -7.78 0.39 3.31
N VAL A 143 -6.50 0.30 2.92
CA VAL A 143 -5.36 0.56 3.81
C VAL A 143 -5.00 2.05 3.74
N PRO A 144 -5.16 2.82 4.82
CA PRO A 144 -4.77 4.21 4.86
C PRO A 144 -3.27 4.38 4.61
N CYS A 145 -2.90 5.16 3.59
CA CYS A 145 -1.52 5.46 3.27
C CYS A 145 -1.24 6.93 3.56
N ALA A 146 -0.41 7.23 4.55
CA ALA A 146 0.02 8.58 4.88
C ALA A 146 1.33 8.95 4.20
N ARG A 147 1.54 10.24 3.92
CA ARG A 147 2.73 10.72 3.23
C ARG A 147 3.40 11.85 4.00
N THR A 148 4.68 11.67 4.35
CA THR A 148 5.44 12.65 5.14
C THR A 148 6.69 13.16 4.42
N ALA A 149 7.16 14.34 4.80
CA ALA A 149 8.44 14.88 4.35
C ALA A 149 9.62 14.32 5.16
N ASN A 150 9.39 13.82 6.39
CA ASN A 150 10.44 13.40 7.31
C ASN A 150 10.02 12.17 8.13
N LEU A 151 10.44 10.99 7.69
CA LEU A 151 10.15 9.72 8.36
C LEU A 151 10.70 9.66 9.80
N ALA A 152 11.92 10.19 10.03
CA ALA A 152 12.52 10.14 11.35
C ALA A 152 11.69 10.93 12.39
N ARG A 153 11.14 12.08 12.00
CA ARG A 153 10.21 12.82 12.84
C ARG A 153 8.93 12.04 13.11
N GLU A 154 8.38 11.38 12.11
CA GLU A 154 7.15 10.61 12.31
C GLU A 154 7.39 9.37 13.17
N VAL A 155 8.56 8.74 13.09
CA VAL A 155 8.95 7.65 14.00
C VAL A 155 8.98 8.14 15.45
N GLU A 156 9.56 9.31 15.72
CA GLU A 156 9.54 9.89 17.07
C GLU A 156 8.10 10.17 17.54
N ARG A 157 7.26 10.74 16.67
CA ARG A 157 5.84 10.95 16.99
C ARG A 157 5.10 9.67 17.30
N LEU A 158 5.37 8.57 16.57
CA LEU A 158 4.79 7.26 16.88
C LEU A 158 5.18 6.80 18.28
N LYS A 159 6.45 6.98 18.67
CA LYS A 159 6.93 6.65 20.03
C LYS A 159 6.23 7.48 21.11
N GLU A 160 6.04 8.79 20.87
CA GLU A 160 5.27 9.68 21.76
C GLU A 160 3.81 9.21 21.95
N HIS A 161 3.26 8.50 20.93
CA HIS A 161 1.92 7.90 20.98
C HIS A 161 1.91 6.44 21.45
N GLY A 162 3.01 5.99 22.07
CA GLY A 162 3.11 4.67 22.71
C GLY A 162 3.35 3.50 21.75
N PHE A 163 3.87 3.76 20.55
CA PHE A 163 4.32 2.70 19.65
C PHE A 163 5.75 2.28 19.97
N TRP A 164 5.98 0.98 20.02
CA TRP A 164 7.31 0.40 19.92
C TRP A 164 7.74 0.30 18.46
N VAL A 165 8.90 0.81 18.13
CA VAL A 165 9.40 0.90 16.76
C VAL A 165 10.45 -0.16 16.49
N PHE A 166 10.14 -1.07 15.57
CA PHE A 166 11.02 -2.17 15.15
C PHE A 166 11.51 -1.92 13.72
N GLY A 167 12.82 -1.91 13.53
CA GLY A 167 13.44 -1.84 12.21
C GLY A 167 13.87 -3.21 11.70
N ALA A 168 13.45 -3.59 10.50
CA ALA A 168 13.89 -4.82 9.85
C ALA A 168 15.27 -4.64 9.23
N ASP A 169 16.30 -5.19 9.86
CA ASP A 169 17.70 -5.07 9.45
C ASP A 169 18.40 -6.44 9.52
N ALA A 170 19.02 -6.84 8.41
CA ALA A 170 19.72 -8.14 8.33
C ALA A 170 20.93 -8.25 9.27
N SER A 171 21.51 -7.13 9.69
CA SER A 171 22.65 -7.08 10.61
C SER A 171 22.26 -7.14 12.09
N ALA A 172 20.97 -7.08 12.41
CA ALA A 172 20.47 -7.15 13.77
C ALA A 172 20.84 -8.48 14.45
N THR A 173 21.05 -8.44 15.76
CA THR A 173 21.32 -9.64 16.57
C THR A 173 20.04 -10.37 16.94
N THR A 174 18.97 -9.65 17.24
CA THR A 174 17.68 -10.18 17.64
C THR A 174 16.88 -10.66 16.42
N THR A 175 16.32 -11.83 16.49
CA THR A 175 15.44 -12.35 15.43
C THR A 175 14.00 -11.85 15.62
N ILE A 176 13.20 -11.89 14.55
CA ILE A 176 11.77 -11.56 14.63
C ILE A 176 10.99 -12.47 15.58
N TYR A 177 11.50 -13.67 15.86
CA TYR A 177 10.87 -14.65 16.76
C TYR A 177 11.14 -14.38 18.24
N GLU A 178 12.18 -13.58 18.54
CA GLU A 178 12.57 -13.18 19.90
C GLU A 178 11.97 -11.80 20.28
N ALA A 179 11.46 -11.06 19.30
CA ALA A 179 10.86 -9.75 19.51
C ALA A 179 9.37 -9.88 19.89
N ASP A 180 8.89 -8.95 20.71
CA ASP A 180 7.48 -8.86 21.08
C ASP A 180 6.77 -7.82 20.19
N PHE A 181 5.91 -8.29 19.28
CA PHE A 181 5.11 -7.46 18.38
C PHE A 181 3.67 -7.27 18.87
N THR A 182 3.39 -7.56 20.12
CA THR A 182 2.08 -7.26 20.73
C THR A 182 1.94 -5.76 21.02
N GLY A 183 0.73 -5.30 21.28
CA GLY A 183 0.49 -3.88 21.54
C GLY A 183 0.57 -2.97 20.31
N ARG A 184 0.99 -1.73 20.52
CA ARG A 184 1.16 -0.73 19.45
C ARG A 184 2.56 -0.83 18.86
N VAL A 185 2.65 -1.23 17.60
CA VAL A 185 3.91 -1.51 16.91
C VAL A 185 4.00 -0.70 15.63
N ALA A 186 5.16 -0.10 15.39
CA ALA A 186 5.56 0.47 14.10
C ALA A 186 6.69 -0.39 13.51
N LEU A 187 6.47 -0.94 12.32
CA LEU A 187 7.47 -1.73 11.58
C LEU A 187 8.13 -0.85 10.51
N VAL A 188 9.43 -0.64 10.62
CA VAL A 188 10.22 0.09 9.62
C VAL A 188 10.85 -0.91 8.66
N ILE A 189 10.51 -0.77 7.38
CA ILE A 189 11.00 -1.61 6.29
C ILE A 189 11.80 -0.75 5.33
N GLY A 190 13.03 -1.16 5.08
CA GLY A 190 13.95 -0.47 4.18
C GLY A 190 13.87 -0.95 2.72
N SER A 191 14.63 -0.29 1.84
CA SER A 191 14.74 -0.62 0.43
C SER A 191 15.54 -1.90 0.18
N GLU A 192 15.35 -2.51 -1.01
CA GLU A 192 16.18 -3.62 -1.47
C GLU A 192 17.64 -3.17 -1.61
N GLY A 193 18.55 -3.90 -1.00
CA GLY A 193 19.98 -3.63 -1.06
C GLY A 193 20.49 -2.48 -0.18
N GLY A 194 19.66 -1.46 0.10
CA GLY A 194 20.03 -0.35 0.98
C GLY A 194 19.58 -0.53 2.43
N GLY A 195 18.62 -1.39 2.67
CA GLY A 195 18.02 -1.54 4.01
C GLY A 195 17.35 -0.26 4.50
N ILE A 196 17.29 -0.11 5.80
CA ILE A 196 16.81 1.09 6.50
C ILE A 196 17.94 2.12 6.51
N SER A 197 17.63 3.39 6.24
CA SER A 197 18.62 4.46 6.35
C SER A 197 19.15 4.56 7.78
N ARG A 198 20.45 4.88 7.91
CA ARG A 198 21.13 4.95 9.20
C ARG A 198 20.38 5.81 10.22
N LEU A 199 19.94 7.00 9.80
CA LEU A 199 19.20 7.91 10.69
C LEU A 199 17.90 7.27 11.20
N LEU A 200 17.21 6.51 10.36
CA LEU A 200 15.95 5.87 10.76
C LEU A 200 16.19 4.65 11.64
N ALA A 201 17.26 3.88 11.37
CA ALA A 201 17.67 2.76 12.21
C ALA A 201 18.05 3.22 13.64
N GLU A 202 18.77 4.36 13.76
CA GLU A 202 19.09 4.98 15.05
C GLU A 202 17.85 5.46 15.85
N LYS A 203 16.71 5.65 15.19
CA LYS A 203 15.45 6.05 15.83
C LYS A 203 14.54 4.86 16.21
N CYS A 204 14.81 3.66 15.68
CA CYS A 204 14.10 2.46 16.09
C CYS A 204 14.45 2.10 17.55
N ASP A 205 13.47 1.58 18.29
CA ASP A 205 13.71 1.05 19.63
C ASP A 205 14.44 -0.29 19.55
N PHE A 206 14.12 -1.08 18.52
CA PHE A 206 14.70 -2.40 18.28
C PHE A 206 15.03 -2.57 16.81
N LEU A 207 16.13 -3.27 16.52
CA LEU A 207 16.42 -3.82 15.20
C LEU A 207 16.24 -5.33 15.26
N VAL A 208 15.53 -5.87 14.24
CA VAL A 208 15.22 -7.28 14.16
C VAL A 208 15.56 -7.84 12.79
N ARG A 209 16.01 -9.09 12.74
CA ARG A 209 16.34 -9.79 11.51
C ARG A 209 15.44 -10.99 11.27
N ILE A 210 15.21 -11.29 10.01
CA ILE A 210 14.65 -12.56 9.59
C ILE A 210 15.80 -13.57 9.49
N PRO A 211 15.75 -14.72 10.19
CA PRO A 211 16.80 -15.74 10.09
C PRO A 211 16.90 -16.28 8.65
N MET A 212 18.10 -16.27 8.11
CA MET A 212 18.40 -16.78 6.78
C MET A 212 19.32 -18.00 6.88
N ALA A 213 18.89 -19.14 6.30
CA ALA A 213 19.68 -20.37 6.28
C ALA A 213 20.43 -20.57 4.96
N GLY A 214 20.14 -19.77 3.95
CA GLY A 214 20.70 -19.88 2.61
C GLY A 214 21.97 -19.06 2.40
N ARG A 215 22.41 -18.98 1.15
CA ARG A 215 23.59 -18.19 0.73
C ARG A 215 23.27 -16.75 0.38
N VAL A 216 22.01 -16.44 0.10
CA VAL A 216 21.56 -15.08 -0.20
C VAL A 216 21.37 -14.33 1.11
N SER A 217 21.88 -13.10 1.19
CA SER A 217 21.92 -12.31 2.42
C SER A 217 20.65 -11.51 2.71
N SER A 218 19.73 -11.41 1.76
CA SER A 218 18.51 -10.60 1.91
C SER A 218 17.32 -11.18 1.15
N LEU A 219 16.13 -10.80 1.56
CA LEU A 219 14.87 -11.03 0.86
C LEU A 219 14.48 -9.78 0.06
N ASN A 220 13.63 -9.97 -0.93
CA ASN A 220 12.89 -8.85 -1.53
C ASN A 220 12.16 -8.07 -0.42
N ALA A 221 12.11 -6.74 -0.52
CA ALA A 221 11.55 -5.88 0.53
C ALA A 221 10.09 -6.19 0.87
N SER A 222 9.25 -6.52 -0.13
CA SER A 222 7.86 -6.89 0.13
C SER A 222 7.71 -8.26 0.79
N VAL A 223 8.61 -9.19 0.48
CA VAL A 223 8.66 -10.51 1.13
C VAL A 223 9.13 -10.35 2.58
N ALA A 224 10.19 -9.59 2.84
CA ALA A 224 10.65 -9.31 4.19
C ALA A 224 9.55 -8.65 5.03
N ALA A 225 8.89 -7.63 4.49
CA ALA A 225 7.76 -6.98 5.13
C ALA A 225 6.64 -7.97 5.47
N ALA A 226 6.28 -8.87 4.54
CA ALA A 226 5.24 -9.86 4.76
C ALA A 226 5.60 -10.83 5.90
N VAL A 227 6.83 -11.34 5.93
CA VAL A 227 7.29 -12.27 6.98
C VAL A 227 7.18 -11.61 8.37
N VAL A 228 7.66 -10.37 8.53
CA VAL A 228 7.60 -9.66 9.82
C VAL A 228 6.15 -9.34 10.21
N MET A 229 5.32 -8.88 9.26
CA MET A 229 3.93 -8.55 9.52
C MET A 229 3.09 -9.78 9.92
N PHE A 230 3.30 -10.93 9.28
CA PHE A 230 2.61 -12.17 9.65
C PHE A 230 3.09 -12.73 10.99
N GLU A 231 4.36 -12.55 11.36
CA GLU A 231 4.82 -12.88 12.71
C GLU A 231 4.14 -11.98 13.75
N ALA A 232 4.02 -10.67 13.48
CA ALA A 232 3.27 -9.77 14.34
C ALA A 232 1.78 -10.19 14.47
N LEU A 233 1.14 -10.61 13.37
CA LEU A 233 -0.22 -11.13 13.42
C LEU A 233 -0.32 -12.39 14.27
N ARG A 234 0.57 -13.36 14.05
CA ARG A 234 0.62 -14.63 14.82
C ARG A 234 0.71 -14.40 16.33
N GLN A 235 1.60 -13.48 16.74
CA GLN A 235 1.78 -13.16 18.16
C GLN A 235 0.51 -12.52 18.77
N ARG A 236 -0.13 -11.63 18.01
CA ARG A 236 -1.35 -10.94 18.44
C ARG A 236 -2.56 -11.87 18.53
N GLU A 237 -2.68 -12.83 17.63
CA GLU A 237 -3.72 -13.88 17.70
C GLU A 237 -3.48 -14.78 18.90
N ALA A 238 -2.26 -15.23 19.14
CA ALA A 238 -1.91 -16.01 20.32
C ALA A 238 -2.20 -15.27 21.63
N ALA A 239 -1.96 -13.96 21.68
CA ALA A 239 -2.25 -13.13 22.87
C ALA A 239 -3.76 -12.90 23.11
N ARG A 240 -4.63 -13.09 22.09
CA ARG A 240 -6.08 -13.00 22.21
C ARG A 240 -6.72 -14.28 22.72
N GLY A 241 -5.99 -15.41 22.77
CA GLY A 241 -6.49 -16.70 23.24
C GLY A 241 -7.37 -17.45 22.24
N ASP A 242 -7.21 -17.15 20.97
CA ASP A 242 -7.85 -17.86 19.84
C ASP A 242 -6.97 -18.99 19.31
#